data_8b961d57a70eeeffa58819e8ae177053
#
_entry.id   8b961d57a70eeeffa58819e8ae177053
#
_cell.length_a   1.000
_cell.length_b   1.000
_cell.length_c   1.000
_cell.angle_alpha   90.00
_cell.angle_beta   90.00
_cell.angle_gamma   90.00
#
_symmetry.space_group_name_H-M   'P 1'
#
loop_
_entity.id
_entity.type
_entity.pdbx_description
1 polymer ?
#
loop_
_entity_poly.entity_id
_entity_poly.type
_entity_poly.pdbx_seq_one_letter_code
_entity_poly.pdbx_strand_id
1 'polypeptide(L)'
;MSLIEIKNLKKHYDVGEMKLEILKGLTLNIGTGEFVAIMGPSGSGKSTLMNILGCLDKPSSGKYFLDGVDISKLNSDGLADIRNRKIGFVFQGFNLLSRTSAVENVELPMVYANVPEEIRRRKAEK
;
A
#
# COMPACT_ATOMS: atom_id res chain seq x y z
N MET A 1 15.83 -4.08 -13.19
CA MET A 1 15.46 -2.78 -12.60
C MET A 1 14.53 -3.01 -11.43
N SER A 2 14.84 -2.44 -10.28
CA SER A 2 14.04 -2.65 -9.08
C SER A 2 12.78 -1.80 -9.11
N LEU A 3 11.63 -2.44 -8.96
CA LEU A 3 10.35 -1.77 -8.81
C LEU A 3 10.16 -1.31 -7.37
N ILE A 4 10.51 -2.17 -6.42
CA ILE A 4 10.43 -1.90 -4.98
C ILE A 4 11.83 -2.02 -4.40
N GLU A 5 12.29 -0.97 -3.72
CA GLU A 5 13.54 -0.98 -2.97
C GLU A 5 13.27 -0.58 -1.53
N ILE A 6 13.65 -1.43 -0.60
CA ILE A 6 13.50 -1.17 0.82
C ILE A 6 14.88 -1.24 1.46
N LYS A 7 15.25 -0.20 2.20
CA LYS A 7 16.54 -0.10 2.86
C LYS A 7 16.35 0.18 4.35
N ASN A 8 16.76 -0.77 5.17
CA ASN A 8 16.77 -0.64 6.63
C ASN A 8 15.42 -0.16 7.19
N LEU A 9 14.34 -0.75 6.71
CA LEU A 9 12.99 -0.35 7.06
C LEU A 9 12.66 -0.77 8.48
N LYS A 10 12.24 0.19 9.28
CA LYS A 10 11.85 -0.04 10.68
C LYS A 10 10.45 0.48 10.92
N LYS A 11 9.71 -0.24 11.73
CA LYS A 11 8.40 0.19 12.18
C LYS A 11 8.21 -0.18 13.63
N HIS A 12 7.85 0.81 14.44
CA HIS A 12 7.49 0.62 15.83
C HIS A 12 6.14 1.27 16.12
N TYR A 13 5.47 0.77 17.12
CA TYR A 13 4.23 1.35 17.65
C TYR A 13 4.45 1.68 19.12
N ASP A 14 3.95 2.84 19.54
CA ASP A 14 4.00 3.23 20.93
C ASP A 14 2.80 2.64 21.67
N VAL A 15 3.08 1.79 22.68
CA VAL A 15 2.05 1.18 23.52
C VAL A 15 2.32 1.65 24.95
N GLY A 16 1.62 2.72 25.36
CA GLY A 16 1.91 3.38 26.63
C GLY A 16 3.31 3.98 26.63
N GLU A 17 4.14 3.60 27.58
CA GLU A 17 5.55 4.03 27.67
C GLU A 17 6.51 3.11 26.90
N MET A 18 6.01 2.00 26.35
CA MET A 18 6.82 1.02 25.63
C MET A 18 6.75 1.23 24.13
N LYS A 19 7.88 1.00 23.46
CA LYS A 19 7.94 0.91 22.00
C LYS A 19 7.92 -0.55 21.58
N LEU A 20 6.92 -0.93 20.80
CA LEU A 20 6.85 -2.25 20.20
C LEU A 20 7.43 -2.20 18.80
N GLU A 21 8.64 -2.73 18.62
CA GLU A 21 9.31 -2.75 17.33
C GLU A 21 8.86 -3.98 16.52
N ILE A 22 8.16 -3.74 15.41
CA ILE A 22 7.61 -4.79 14.56
C ILE A 22 8.57 -5.11 13.42
N LEU A 23 9.10 -4.08 12.74
CA LEU A 23 10.10 -4.23 11.70
C LEU A 23 11.42 -3.66 12.20
N LYS A 24 12.47 -4.48 12.14
CA LYS A 24 13.75 -4.22 12.82
C LYS A 24 14.92 -3.92 11.89
N GLY A 25 14.64 -3.40 10.72
CA GLY A 25 15.67 -3.07 9.75
C GLY A 25 15.66 -4.01 8.56
N LEU A 26 14.53 -4.08 7.87
CA LEU A 26 14.36 -4.94 6.70
C LEU A 26 14.94 -4.28 5.46
N THR A 27 15.73 -5.05 4.70
CA THR A 27 16.25 -4.61 3.40
C THR A 27 15.90 -5.67 2.36
N LEU A 28 15.21 -5.26 1.31
CA LEU A 28 14.90 -6.13 0.18
C LEU A 28 14.63 -5.34 -1.09
N ASN A 29 14.76 -6.01 -2.22
CA ASN A 29 14.45 -5.45 -3.53
C ASN A 29 13.54 -6.41 -4.29
N ILE A 30 12.56 -5.84 -5.00
CA ILE A 30 11.66 -6.61 -5.86
C ILE A 30 11.75 -6.00 -7.26
N GLY A 31 12.08 -6.81 -8.24
CA GLY A 31 12.18 -6.37 -9.63
C GLY A 31 10.85 -6.32 -10.34
N THR A 32 10.83 -5.64 -11.46
CA THR A 32 9.64 -5.57 -12.31
C THR A 32 9.28 -6.97 -12.83
N GLY A 33 8.00 -7.32 -12.73
CA GLY A 33 7.50 -8.61 -13.21
C GLY A 33 7.70 -9.78 -12.25
N GLU A 34 8.28 -9.55 -11.07
CA GLU A 34 8.45 -10.62 -10.10
C GLU A 34 7.15 -10.95 -9.35
N PHE A 35 7.00 -12.20 -9.03
CA PHE A 35 5.95 -12.72 -8.16
C PHE A 35 6.59 -13.12 -6.83
N VAL A 36 6.25 -12.44 -5.75
CA VAL A 36 6.92 -12.59 -4.45
C VAL A 36 5.91 -12.98 -3.37
N ALA A 37 6.29 -13.93 -2.53
CA ALA A 37 5.50 -14.32 -1.37
C ALA A 37 6.22 -13.90 -0.08
N ILE A 38 5.48 -13.30 0.84
CA ILE A 38 5.98 -12.93 2.17
C ILE A 38 5.38 -13.92 3.17
N MET A 39 6.25 -14.69 3.79
CA MET A 39 5.85 -15.79 4.68
C MET A 39 6.40 -15.58 6.08
N GLY A 40 5.68 -16.08 7.07
CA GLY A 40 6.09 -16.03 8.45
C GLY A 40 4.93 -16.34 9.39
N PRO A 41 5.20 -16.62 10.66
CA PRO A 41 4.15 -16.89 11.64
C PRO A 41 3.33 -15.63 11.95
N SER A 42 2.17 -15.81 12.56
CA SER A 42 1.35 -14.72 13.05
C SER A 42 2.16 -13.83 14.00
N GLY A 43 2.03 -12.51 13.84
CA GLY A 43 2.77 -11.55 14.66
C GLY A 43 4.20 -11.28 14.21
N SER A 44 4.62 -11.81 13.05
CA SER A 44 5.98 -11.58 12.52
C SER A 44 6.13 -10.24 11.76
N GLY A 45 5.05 -9.48 11.61
CA GLY A 45 5.08 -8.19 10.92
C GLY A 45 4.67 -8.22 9.46
N LYS A 46 4.14 -9.32 8.95
CA LYS A 46 3.70 -9.44 7.54
C LYS A 46 2.68 -8.37 7.16
N SER A 47 1.63 -8.22 7.97
CA SER A 47 0.57 -7.24 7.71
C SER A 47 1.09 -5.81 7.79
N THR A 48 1.99 -5.54 8.73
CA THR A 48 2.64 -4.23 8.86
C THR A 48 3.45 -3.91 7.60
N LEU A 49 4.25 -4.86 7.14
CA LEU A 49 5.03 -4.69 5.90
C LEU A 49 4.12 -4.48 4.69
N MET A 50 3.06 -5.26 4.57
CA MET A 50 2.11 -5.12 3.46
C MET A 50 1.42 -3.75 3.47
N ASN A 51 1.07 -3.23 4.64
CA ASN A 51 0.48 -1.90 4.75
C ASN A 51 1.45 -0.80 4.32
N ILE A 52 2.72 -0.94 4.66
CA ILE A 52 3.75 0.02 4.24
C ILE A 52 4.00 -0.08 2.73
N LEU A 53 4.11 -1.30 2.19
CA LEU A 53 4.28 -1.50 0.75
C LEU A 53 3.10 -0.95 -0.03
N GLY A 54 1.88 -1.09 0.49
CA GLY A 54 0.67 -0.56 -0.11
C GLY A 54 0.43 0.92 0.13
N CYS A 55 1.36 1.62 0.76
CA CYS A 55 1.26 3.05 1.09
C CYS A 55 0.05 3.38 1.97
N LEU A 56 -0.41 2.41 2.76
CA LEU A 56 -1.47 2.61 3.75
C LEU A 56 -0.92 3.11 5.08
N ASP A 57 0.38 2.94 5.30
CA ASP A 57 1.08 3.38 6.49
C ASP A 57 2.49 3.81 6.12
N LYS A 58 3.15 4.53 7.02
CA LYS A 58 4.52 4.99 6.83
C LYS A 58 5.47 4.20 7.72
N PRO A 59 6.72 3.97 7.26
CA PRO A 59 7.73 3.42 8.15
C PRO A 59 8.12 4.42 9.23
N SER A 60 8.60 3.91 10.36
CA SER A 60 9.14 4.77 11.43
C SER A 60 10.51 5.31 11.06
N SER A 61 11.30 4.51 10.33
CA SER A 61 12.59 4.93 9.76
C SER A 61 12.96 4.01 8.60
N GLY A 62 14.06 4.32 7.93
CA GLY A 62 14.48 3.62 6.73
C GLY A 62 13.89 4.23 5.48
N LYS A 63 14.10 3.59 4.35
CA LYS A 63 13.68 4.11 3.05
C LYS A 63 12.87 3.08 2.27
N TYR A 64 11.87 3.58 1.57
CA TYR A 64 11.07 2.79 0.64
C TYR A 64 10.93 3.57 -0.68
N PHE A 65 11.44 2.99 -1.74
CA PHE A 65 11.29 3.53 -3.11
C PHE A 65 10.36 2.64 -3.91
N LEU A 66 9.35 3.22 -4.51
CA LEU A 66 8.45 2.55 -5.44
C LEU A 66 8.60 3.20 -6.81
N ASP A 67 9.07 2.42 -7.78
CA ASP A 67 9.30 2.89 -9.14
C ASP A 67 10.14 4.18 -9.18
N GLY A 68 11.18 4.23 -8.35
CA GLY A 68 12.09 5.36 -8.23
C GLY A 68 11.61 6.52 -7.35
N VAL A 69 10.39 6.45 -6.83
CA VAL A 69 9.83 7.52 -5.98
C VAL A 69 10.05 7.20 -4.50
N ASP A 70 10.64 8.13 -3.76
CA ASP A 70 10.85 8.00 -2.33
C ASP A 70 9.53 8.19 -1.58
N ILE A 71 8.91 7.07 -1.21
CA ILE A 71 7.62 7.06 -0.51
C ILE A 71 7.72 7.66 0.89
N SER A 72 8.88 7.53 1.53
CA SER A 72 9.09 8.03 2.89
C SER A 72 8.94 9.55 3.01
N LYS A 73 9.11 10.27 1.92
CA LYS A 73 9.04 11.74 1.88
C LYS A 73 7.65 12.28 1.54
N LEU A 74 6.72 11.43 1.17
CA LEU A 74 5.38 11.86 0.74
C LEU A 74 4.48 12.17 1.95
N ASN A 75 3.62 13.17 1.78
CA ASN A 75 2.56 13.46 2.74
C ASN A 75 1.35 12.54 2.48
N SER A 76 0.26 12.73 3.24
CA SER A 76 -0.95 11.90 3.08
C SER A 76 -1.55 11.96 1.69
N ASP A 77 -1.55 13.13 1.06
CA ASP A 77 -2.08 13.31 -0.29
C ASP A 77 -1.20 12.62 -1.34
N GLY A 78 0.11 12.71 -1.19
CA GLY A 78 1.06 12.03 -2.06
C GLY A 78 0.94 10.51 -1.96
N LEU A 79 0.77 9.99 -0.75
CA LEU A 79 0.55 8.56 -0.53
C LEU A 79 -0.77 8.09 -1.16
N ALA A 80 -1.83 8.87 -1.02
CA ALA A 80 -3.13 8.54 -1.62
C ALA A 80 -3.04 8.51 -3.16
N ASP A 81 -2.32 9.45 -3.76
CA ASP A 81 -2.11 9.49 -5.20
C ASP A 81 -1.34 8.26 -5.71
N ILE A 82 -0.28 7.88 -5.02
CA ILE A 82 0.50 6.69 -5.36
C ILE A 82 -0.35 5.42 -5.23
N ARG A 83 -1.13 5.29 -4.16
CA ARG A 83 -2.05 4.15 -4.00
C ARG A 83 -3.02 4.05 -5.17
N ASN A 84 -3.56 5.18 -5.59
CA ASN A 84 -4.53 5.21 -6.70
C ASN A 84 -3.91 4.80 -8.03
N ARG A 85 -2.70 5.29 -8.32
CA ARG A 85 -2.09 5.14 -9.65
C ARG A 85 -1.19 3.92 -9.81
N LYS A 86 -0.51 3.52 -8.75
CA LYS A 86 0.58 2.52 -8.84
C LYS A 86 0.28 1.21 -8.15
N ILE A 87 -0.70 1.15 -7.27
CA ILE A 87 -0.92 0.00 -6.40
C ILE A 87 -2.34 -0.52 -6.53
N GLY A 88 -2.47 -1.83 -6.72
CA GLY A 88 -3.72 -2.54 -6.52
C GLY A 88 -3.62 -3.33 -5.23
N PHE A 89 -4.61 -3.23 -4.35
CA PHE A 89 -4.61 -3.90 -3.06
C PHE A 89 -5.80 -4.85 -2.96
N VAL A 90 -5.52 -6.11 -2.63
CA VAL A 90 -6.56 -7.10 -2.36
C VAL A 90 -6.59 -7.34 -0.86
N PHE A 91 -7.68 -6.94 -0.21
CA PHE A 91 -7.83 -7.06 1.23
C PHE A 91 -8.28 -8.46 1.63
N GLN A 92 -7.93 -8.87 2.84
CA GLN A 92 -8.41 -10.12 3.41
C GLN A 92 -9.91 -10.08 3.72
N GLY A 93 -10.44 -8.90 4.09
CA GLY A 93 -11.87 -8.66 4.29
C GLY A 93 -12.51 -8.01 3.07
N PHE A 94 -13.80 -7.73 3.13
CA PHE A 94 -14.54 -7.17 1.99
C PHE A 94 -14.19 -5.71 1.70
N ASN A 95 -14.05 -4.88 2.72
CA ASN A 95 -13.67 -3.45 2.60
C ASN A 95 -14.50 -2.67 1.58
N LEU A 96 -15.79 -2.95 1.52
CA LEU A 96 -16.72 -2.27 0.62
C LEU A 96 -17.41 -1.12 1.35
N LEU A 97 -17.71 -0.05 0.60
CA LEU A 97 -18.50 1.06 1.13
C LEU A 97 -19.96 0.60 1.30
N SER A 98 -20.53 0.88 2.46
CA SER A 98 -21.93 0.61 2.71
C SER A 98 -22.82 1.59 1.93
N ARG A 99 -24.04 1.18 1.62
CA ARG A 99 -25.06 1.99 0.92
C ARG A 99 -24.63 2.44 -0.46
N THR A 100 -23.69 1.75 -1.09
CA THR A 100 -23.25 1.99 -2.46
C THR A 100 -23.35 0.69 -3.25
N SER A 101 -23.61 0.81 -4.56
CA SER A 101 -23.72 -0.35 -5.44
C SER A 101 -22.36 -1.00 -5.68
N ALA A 102 -22.37 -2.22 -6.23
CA ALA A 102 -21.13 -2.89 -6.65
C ALA A 102 -20.39 -2.07 -7.71
N VAL A 103 -21.12 -1.52 -8.68
CA VAL A 103 -20.52 -0.68 -9.74
C VAL A 103 -19.88 0.56 -9.13
N GLU A 104 -20.55 1.23 -8.21
CA GLU A 104 -20.02 2.42 -7.54
C GLU A 104 -18.74 2.11 -6.74
N ASN A 105 -18.70 0.95 -6.06
CA ASN A 105 -17.48 0.52 -5.36
C ASN A 105 -16.31 0.31 -6.31
N VAL A 106 -16.54 -0.31 -7.47
CA VAL A 106 -15.51 -0.54 -8.48
C VAL A 106 -15.08 0.78 -9.13
N GLU A 107 -16.01 1.71 -9.32
CA GLU A 107 -15.72 3.02 -9.92
C GLU A 107 -14.87 3.93 -9.03
N LEU A 108 -14.90 3.77 -7.71
CA LEU A 108 -14.35 4.73 -6.76
C LEU A 108 -12.89 5.12 -7.04
N PRO A 109 -11.95 4.19 -7.28
CA PRO A 109 -10.58 4.58 -7.64
C PRO A 109 -10.50 5.41 -8.92
N MET A 110 -11.40 5.17 -9.87
CA MET A 110 -11.46 5.94 -11.12
C MET A 110 -12.02 7.34 -10.88
N VAL A 111 -12.91 7.51 -9.92
CA VAL A 111 -13.37 8.84 -9.49
C VAL A 111 -12.20 9.66 -8.96
N TYR A 112 -11.37 9.06 -8.10
CA TYR A 112 -10.17 9.71 -7.57
C TYR A 112 -9.14 10.02 -8.65
N ALA A 113 -9.12 9.24 -9.72
CA ALA A 113 -8.23 9.45 -10.86
C ALA A 113 -8.79 10.42 -11.90
N ASN A 114 -9.96 11.04 -11.64
CA ASN A 114 -10.64 11.97 -12.54
C ASN A 114 -11.04 11.36 -13.88
N VAL A 115 -11.38 10.09 -13.91
CA VAL A 115 -11.88 9.41 -15.12
C VAL A 115 -13.32 9.86 -15.38
N PRO A 116 -13.68 10.26 -16.63
CA PRO A 116 -15.05 10.67 -16.96
C PRO A 116 -16.08 9.58 -16.65
N GLU A 117 -17.28 9.99 -16.24
CA GLU A 117 -18.34 9.09 -15.79
C GLU A 117 -18.66 7.98 -16.79
N GLU A 118 -18.79 8.31 -18.06
CA GLU A 118 -19.10 7.33 -19.10
C GLU A 118 -18.04 6.24 -19.22
N ILE A 119 -16.78 6.63 -19.14
CA ILE A 119 -15.65 5.71 -19.27
C ILE A 119 -15.52 4.82 -18.02
N ARG A 120 -15.64 5.40 -16.83
CA ARG A 120 -15.50 4.63 -15.58
C ARG A 120 -16.62 3.63 -15.41
N ARG A 121 -17.86 4.00 -15.76
CA ARG A 121 -19.01 3.09 -15.67
C ARG A 121 -18.83 1.90 -16.60
N ARG A 122 -18.40 2.15 -17.84
CA ARG A 122 -18.13 1.09 -18.81
C ARG A 122 -17.06 0.12 -18.31
N LYS A 123 -15.97 0.65 -17.74
CA LYS A 123 -14.89 -0.18 -17.18
C LYS A 123 -15.32 -0.95 -15.96
N ALA A 124 -16.14 -0.34 -15.10
CA ALA A 124 -16.61 -0.98 -13.87
C ALA A 124 -17.56 -2.15 -14.14
N GLU A 125 -18.35 -2.06 -15.22
CA GLU A 125 -19.32 -3.10 -15.59
C GLU A 125 -18.69 -4.33 -16.24
N LYS A 126 -17.45 -4.24 -16.70
CA LYS A 126 -16.73 -5.39 -17.24
C LYS A 126 -16.23 -6.33 -16.15
#